data_a0f6ff7808cfcd1b93eaec82c5f9b2cc
#
_entry.id   a0f6ff7808cfcd1b93eaec82c5f9b2cc
#
_cell.length_a   1.000
_cell.length_b   1.000
_cell.length_c   1.000
_cell.angle_alpha   90.00
_cell.angle_beta   90.00
_cell.angle_gamma   90.00
#
_symmetry.space_group_name_H-M   'P 1'
#
loop_
_entity.id
_entity.type
_entity.pdbx_description
1 polymer ?
#
loop_
_entity_poly.entity_id
_entity_poly.type
_entity_poly.pdbx_seq_one_letter_code
_entity_poly.pdbx_strand_id
1 'polypeptide(L)'
;MKFVSLHHHTTHSYLDGFGTPLQHCERAAELGYTALAVTEHGNVSSAFQFEKAANKIGIKPIFGIEAYTAPSAEDPRQTKFHLTILARNQDGYRNLNMLVTRSWKQYYYHPTMTGADVAEFGNGLTILSGCSGSYMACNLVGGKGFAVPETSDDKWAAYEEVGRIAERFANIFDGQFYLEVQAFPELENTRKINAAYAQLSHETGIPLAATMDVHYPRPEDNEMQVVLHGCGPQGKGQATADELLRRWNLRRQTYATRERQDTSKTSNGHRTEKRTGLAGY
;
A
#
# COMPACT_ATOMS: atom_id res chain seq x y z
N MET A 1 14.44 -12.86 8.02
CA MET A 1 12.97 -12.89 7.83
C MET A 1 12.73 -12.62 6.36
N LYS A 2 11.89 -13.38 5.67
CA LYS A 2 11.57 -13.13 4.26
C LYS A 2 10.40 -12.13 4.21
N PHE A 3 10.52 -11.06 3.43
CA PHE A 3 9.46 -10.09 3.22
C PHE A 3 8.35 -10.68 2.34
N VAL A 4 7.11 -10.30 2.60
CA VAL A 4 5.93 -10.59 1.76
C VAL A 4 5.19 -9.29 1.53
N SER A 5 4.98 -8.91 0.26
CA SER A 5 4.19 -7.72 -0.06
C SER A 5 2.71 -8.03 0.15
N LEU A 6 2.07 -7.30 1.08
CA LEU A 6 0.67 -7.47 1.46
C LEU A 6 -0.24 -6.40 0.88
N HIS A 7 0.31 -5.34 0.28
CA HIS A 7 -0.40 -4.27 -0.41
C HIS A 7 0.22 -4.11 -1.79
N HIS A 8 -0.53 -4.46 -2.85
CA HIS A 8 0.04 -4.68 -4.16
C HIS A 8 -1.00 -4.58 -5.29
N HIS A 9 -0.71 -3.78 -6.31
CA HIS A 9 -1.57 -3.48 -7.44
C HIS A 9 -0.99 -3.99 -8.73
N THR A 10 -1.86 -4.48 -9.62
CA THR A 10 -1.52 -4.85 -10.98
C THR A 10 -2.28 -3.98 -11.97
N THR A 11 -2.20 -4.28 -13.26
CA THR A 11 -2.98 -3.60 -14.30
C THR A 11 -4.51 -3.66 -14.09
N HIS A 12 -4.99 -4.46 -13.12
CA HIS A 12 -6.39 -4.53 -12.72
C HIS A 12 -6.80 -3.41 -11.76
N SER A 13 -5.86 -2.66 -11.20
CA SER A 13 -6.06 -1.34 -10.59
C SER A 13 -6.06 -0.30 -11.71
N TYR A 14 -7.24 -0.13 -12.33
CA TYR A 14 -7.41 0.61 -13.58
C TYR A 14 -6.86 2.03 -13.52
N LEU A 15 -6.01 2.38 -14.50
CA LEU A 15 -5.30 3.66 -14.62
C LEU A 15 -4.36 4.01 -13.45
N ASP A 16 -3.97 3.03 -12.66
CA ASP A 16 -3.05 3.21 -11.53
C ASP A 16 -1.95 2.15 -11.48
N GLY A 17 -2.30 0.86 -11.47
CA GLY A 17 -1.32 -0.22 -11.49
C GLY A 17 -0.81 -0.54 -12.91
N PHE A 18 0.49 -0.83 -13.02
CA PHE A 18 1.13 -1.31 -14.24
C PHE A 18 1.72 -2.71 -14.05
N GLY A 19 1.67 -3.51 -15.11
CA GLY A 19 2.17 -4.88 -15.11
C GLY A 19 1.09 -5.93 -14.84
N THR A 20 1.19 -7.05 -15.57
CA THR A 20 0.27 -8.18 -15.41
C THR A 20 0.53 -8.93 -14.09
N PRO A 21 -0.45 -9.68 -13.56
CA PRO A 21 -0.23 -10.54 -12.40
C PRO A 21 0.97 -11.48 -12.54
N LEU A 22 1.26 -11.96 -13.76
CA LEU A 22 2.42 -12.82 -14.00
C LEU A 22 3.74 -12.04 -13.80
N GLN A 23 3.90 -10.86 -14.37
CA GLN A 23 5.10 -10.03 -14.21
C GLN A 23 5.39 -9.70 -12.74
N HIS A 24 4.33 -9.41 -11.97
CA HIS A 24 4.46 -9.18 -10.53
C HIS A 24 4.89 -10.45 -9.77
N CYS A 25 4.33 -11.62 -10.10
CA CYS A 25 4.73 -12.89 -9.51
C CYS A 25 6.18 -13.26 -9.87
N GLU A 26 6.60 -13.06 -11.11
CA GLU A 26 7.99 -13.28 -11.56
C GLU A 26 8.94 -12.37 -10.77
N ARG A 27 8.61 -11.08 -10.63
CA ARG A 27 9.42 -10.15 -9.85
C ARG A 27 9.48 -10.51 -8.36
N ALA A 28 8.37 -10.92 -7.76
CA ALA A 28 8.34 -11.38 -6.38
C ALA A 28 9.26 -12.59 -6.16
N ALA A 29 9.26 -13.57 -7.07
CA ALA A 29 10.15 -14.71 -7.02
C ALA A 29 11.63 -14.33 -7.19
N GLU A 30 11.98 -13.42 -8.10
CA GLU A 30 13.34 -12.87 -8.25
C GLU A 30 13.84 -12.21 -6.95
N LEU A 31 12.96 -11.54 -6.22
CA LEU A 31 13.25 -10.93 -4.92
C LEU A 31 13.26 -11.94 -3.77
N GLY A 32 13.00 -13.21 -4.05
CA GLY A 32 12.98 -14.30 -3.07
C GLY A 32 11.74 -14.32 -2.17
N TYR A 33 10.64 -13.69 -2.59
CA TYR A 33 9.37 -13.75 -1.86
C TYR A 33 8.77 -15.16 -1.98
N THR A 34 8.20 -15.66 -0.88
CA THR A 34 7.52 -16.96 -0.84
C THR A 34 6.01 -16.85 -0.97
N ALA A 35 5.49 -15.62 -0.84
CA ALA A 35 4.08 -15.30 -0.99
C ALA A 35 3.96 -13.86 -1.54
N LEU A 36 2.84 -13.57 -2.16
CA LEU A 36 2.49 -12.23 -2.65
C LEU A 36 1.00 -12.01 -2.45
N ALA A 37 0.59 -10.84 -1.99
CA ALA A 37 -0.81 -10.44 -2.03
C ALA A 37 -1.13 -9.72 -3.34
N VAL A 38 -2.42 -9.69 -3.68
CA VAL A 38 -3.00 -8.77 -4.65
C VAL A 38 -4.16 -8.04 -3.97
N THR A 39 -4.16 -6.70 -4.07
CA THR A 39 -5.10 -5.82 -3.37
C THR A 39 -5.54 -4.69 -4.31
N GLU A 40 -6.20 -5.06 -5.41
CA GLU A 40 -6.64 -4.09 -6.42
C GLU A 40 -7.62 -3.06 -5.84
N HIS A 41 -7.64 -1.86 -6.43
CA HIS A 41 -8.55 -0.80 -6.06
C HIS A 41 -10.02 -1.19 -6.27
N GLY A 42 -10.74 -1.45 -5.18
CA GLY A 42 -12.18 -1.66 -5.16
C GLY A 42 -12.67 -2.91 -5.92
N ASN A 43 -11.78 -3.83 -6.30
CA ASN A 43 -12.16 -5.03 -7.05
C ASN A 43 -11.25 -6.24 -6.77
N VAL A 44 -11.70 -7.43 -7.19
CA VAL A 44 -10.95 -8.70 -7.13
C VAL A 44 -10.79 -9.34 -8.51
N SER A 45 -10.83 -8.53 -9.57
CA SER A 45 -10.88 -9.03 -10.96
C SER A 45 -9.60 -9.74 -11.41
N SER A 46 -8.48 -9.47 -10.76
CA SER A 46 -7.20 -10.15 -11.02
C SER A 46 -7.10 -11.55 -10.40
N ALA A 47 -7.96 -11.90 -9.45
CA ALA A 47 -7.80 -13.08 -8.58
C ALA A 47 -7.50 -14.37 -9.32
N PHE A 48 -8.25 -14.70 -10.38
CA PHE A 48 -8.05 -15.93 -11.16
C PHE A 48 -6.70 -15.93 -11.92
N GLN A 49 -6.36 -14.80 -12.55
CA GLN A 49 -5.11 -14.69 -13.29
C GLN A 49 -3.92 -14.68 -12.34
N PHE A 50 -4.07 -14.04 -11.18
CA PHE A 50 -3.07 -14.00 -10.13
C PHE A 50 -2.81 -15.38 -9.53
N GLU A 51 -3.86 -16.14 -9.18
CA GLU A 51 -3.71 -17.51 -8.68
C GLU A 51 -2.96 -18.38 -9.70
N LYS A 52 -3.36 -18.34 -10.97
CA LYS A 52 -2.71 -19.08 -12.04
C LYS A 52 -1.22 -18.72 -12.18
N ALA A 53 -0.90 -17.41 -12.10
CA ALA A 53 0.46 -16.91 -12.18
C ALA A 53 1.29 -17.35 -10.96
N ALA A 54 0.78 -17.15 -9.75
CA ALA A 54 1.45 -17.51 -8.51
C ALA A 54 1.76 -19.02 -8.44
N ASN A 55 0.79 -19.86 -8.79
CA ASN A 55 0.96 -21.30 -8.83
C ASN A 55 2.01 -21.73 -9.87
N LYS A 56 2.03 -21.09 -11.05
CA LYS A 56 3.04 -21.34 -12.09
C LYS A 56 4.46 -21.01 -11.60
N ILE A 57 4.62 -19.94 -10.85
CA ILE A 57 5.91 -19.45 -10.33
C ILE A 57 6.32 -20.18 -9.04
N GLY A 58 5.37 -20.78 -8.32
CA GLY A 58 5.60 -21.50 -7.06
C GLY A 58 5.61 -20.60 -5.82
N ILE A 59 4.93 -19.45 -5.86
CA ILE A 59 4.71 -18.58 -4.71
C ILE A 59 3.27 -18.69 -4.21
N LYS A 60 3.06 -18.47 -2.90
CA LYS A 60 1.72 -18.54 -2.30
C LYS A 60 0.91 -17.29 -2.63
N PRO A 61 -0.27 -17.39 -3.30
CA PRO A 61 -1.15 -16.27 -3.50
C PRO A 61 -1.88 -15.89 -2.21
N ILE A 62 -2.02 -14.59 -1.96
CA ILE A 62 -2.86 -14.00 -0.90
C ILE A 62 -3.85 -13.07 -1.60
N PHE A 63 -5.14 -13.29 -1.39
CA PHE A 63 -6.19 -12.50 -2.02
C PHE A 63 -6.67 -11.40 -1.11
N GLY A 64 -6.81 -10.21 -1.64
CA GLY A 64 -7.27 -9.04 -0.92
C GLY A 64 -7.87 -7.99 -1.81
N ILE A 65 -8.11 -6.83 -1.23
CA ILE A 65 -8.60 -5.63 -1.88
C ILE A 65 -8.05 -4.41 -1.15
N GLU A 66 -7.70 -3.36 -1.87
CA GLU A 66 -7.70 -2.03 -1.31
C GLU A 66 -9.08 -1.41 -1.50
N ALA A 67 -9.85 -1.43 -0.41
CA ALA A 67 -11.23 -0.99 -0.41
C ALA A 67 -11.34 0.52 -0.33
N TYR A 68 -12.36 1.08 -0.99
CA TYR A 68 -12.81 2.44 -0.74
C TYR A 68 -13.86 2.42 0.37
N THR A 69 -13.56 3.07 1.49
CA THR A 69 -14.46 3.16 2.65
C THR A 69 -14.98 4.57 2.86
N ALA A 70 -16.21 4.68 3.36
CA ALA A 70 -16.79 5.95 3.79
C ALA A 70 -17.47 5.78 5.15
N PRO A 71 -17.63 6.88 5.94
CA PRO A 71 -18.31 6.82 7.24
C PRO A 71 -19.76 6.35 7.17
N SER A 72 -20.46 6.66 6.08
CA SER A 72 -21.87 6.29 5.87
C SER A 72 -22.11 5.92 4.39
N ALA A 73 -23.09 5.07 4.14
CA ALA A 73 -23.60 4.77 2.80
C ALA A 73 -24.66 5.78 2.30
N GLU A 74 -25.17 6.63 3.17
CA GLU A 74 -26.32 7.52 2.88
C GLU A 74 -25.96 8.67 1.94
N ASP A 75 -24.75 9.25 2.06
CA ASP A 75 -24.25 10.26 1.12
C ASP A 75 -23.15 9.68 0.23
N PRO A 76 -23.43 9.36 -1.02
CA PRO A 76 -22.45 8.80 -1.93
C PRO A 76 -21.33 9.79 -2.30
N ARG A 77 -21.50 11.10 -2.04
CA ARG A 77 -20.52 12.15 -2.34
C ARG A 77 -19.42 12.29 -1.30
N GLN A 78 -19.55 11.59 -0.16
CA GLN A 78 -18.53 11.62 0.90
C GLN A 78 -17.15 11.22 0.36
N THR A 79 -16.14 11.77 0.99
CA THR A 79 -14.74 11.39 0.76
C THR A 79 -14.53 9.90 1.01
N LYS A 80 -13.81 9.23 0.10
CA LYS A 80 -13.47 7.82 0.22
C LYS A 80 -12.04 7.67 0.73
N PHE A 81 -11.88 6.76 1.67
CA PHE A 81 -10.61 6.42 2.28
C PHE A 81 -10.22 4.99 1.94
N HIS A 82 -8.93 4.70 1.97
CA HIS A 82 -8.41 3.38 1.66
C HIS A 82 -8.38 2.49 2.90
N LEU A 83 -8.64 1.21 2.70
CA LEU A 83 -8.52 0.17 3.73
C LEU A 83 -8.05 -1.12 3.06
N THR A 84 -6.97 -1.72 3.53
CA THR A 84 -6.46 -2.96 2.97
C THR A 84 -7.10 -4.14 3.69
N ILE A 85 -7.73 -5.04 2.93
CA ILE A 85 -8.45 -6.20 3.44
C ILE A 85 -7.90 -7.46 2.77
N LEU A 86 -7.49 -8.46 3.57
CA LEU A 86 -6.91 -9.72 3.10
C LEU A 86 -7.74 -10.91 3.55
N ALA A 87 -7.93 -11.89 2.68
CA ALA A 87 -8.57 -13.15 3.01
C ALA A 87 -7.56 -14.13 3.62
N ARG A 88 -7.85 -14.66 4.82
CA ARG A 88 -7.01 -15.65 5.51
C ARG A 88 -7.32 -17.09 5.12
N ASN A 89 -8.54 -17.36 4.72
CA ASN A 89 -9.05 -18.68 4.40
C ASN A 89 -10.21 -18.59 3.40
N GLN A 90 -10.80 -19.74 3.06
CA GLN A 90 -11.89 -19.83 2.09
C GLN A 90 -13.13 -19.04 2.50
N ASP A 91 -13.47 -19.01 3.80
CA ASP A 91 -14.62 -18.24 4.28
C ASP A 91 -14.33 -16.73 4.19
N GLY A 92 -13.11 -16.31 4.54
CA GLY A 92 -12.66 -14.92 4.32
C GLY A 92 -12.71 -14.52 2.84
N TYR A 93 -12.32 -15.41 1.92
CA TYR A 93 -12.44 -15.11 0.49
C TYR A 93 -13.89 -14.97 0.01
N ARG A 94 -14.80 -15.80 0.53
CA ARG A 94 -16.24 -15.64 0.28
C ARG A 94 -16.76 -14.29 0.82
N ASN A 95 -16.38 -13.95 2.04
CA ASN A 95 -16.75 -12.69 2.67
C ASN A 95 -16.17 -11.48 1.93
N LEU A 96 -14.92 -11.56 1.46
CA LEU A 96 -14.31 -10.54 0.61
C LEU A 96 -15.13 -10.32 -0.67
N ASN A 97 -15.56 -11.39 -1.35
CA ASN A 97 -16.42 -11.30 -2.54
C ASN A 97 -17.79 -10.68 -2.23
N MET A 98 -18.37 -10.96 -1.05
CA MET A 98 -19.62 -10.35 -0.60
C MET A 98 -19.44 -8.84 -0.36
N LEU A 99 -18.35 -8.43 0.31
CA LEU A 99 -17.99 -7.03 0.51
C LEU A 99 -17.82 -6.28 -0.81
N VAL A 100 -17.05 -6.86 -1.75
CA VAL A 100 -16.89 -6.29 -3.08
C VAL A 100 -18.21 -6.15 -3.80
N THR A 101 -19.05 -7.19 -3.79
CA THR A 101 -20.38 -7.13 -4.41
C THR A 101 -21.26 -6.04 -3.80
N ARG A 102 -21.22 -5.88 -2.47
CA ARG A 102 -21.95 -4.82 -1.77
C ARG A 102 -21.44 -3.45 -2.14
N SER A 103 -20.12 -3.25 -2.16
CA SER A 103 -19.51 -1.97 -2.50
C SER A 103 -19.86 -1.50 -3.92
N TRP A 104 -19.96 -2.41 -4.88
CA TRP A 104 -20.37 -2.10 -6.25
C TRP A 104 -21.86 -1.77 -6.36
N LYS A 105 -22.70 -2.26 -5.48
CA LYS A 105 -24.11 -1.81 -5.39
C LYS A 105 -24.24 -0.38 -4.85
N GLN A 106 -23.24 0.09 -4.11
CA GLN A 106 -23.13 1.44 -3.55
C GLN A 106 -22.17 2.32 -4.38
N TYR A 107 -22.03 2.02 -5.67
CA TYR A 107 -21.08 2.70 -6.54
C TYR A 107 -21.46 4.16 -6.79
N TYR A 108 -20.52 5.07 -6.48
CA TYR A 108 -20.55 6.46 -6.90
C TYR A 108 -19.09 6.92 -7.13
N TYR A 109 -18.65 6.96 -8.38
CA TYR A 109 -17.25 7.12 -8.82
C TYR A 109 -16.31 6.01 -8.34
N HIS A 110 -16.54 5.46 -7.15
CA HIS A 110 -15.81 4.32 -6.59
C HIS A 110 -16.78 3.33 -5.94
N PRO A 111 -16.50 2.02 -6.00
CA PRO A 111 -17.25 1.03 -5.23
C PRO A 111 -16.95 1.26 -3.74
N THR A 112 -17.98 1.58 -2.95
CA THR A 112 -17.80 2.07 -1.59
C THR A 112 -18.41 1.11 -0.58
N MET A 113 -17.71 0.86 0.54
CA MET A 113 -18.24 0.13 1.70
C MET A 113 -18.09 0.97 2.96
N THR A 114 -18.89 0.66 3.98
CA THR A 114 -18.80 1.27 5.30
C THR A 114 -18.02 0.39 6.27
N GLY A 115 -17.59 0.95 7.38
CA GLY A 115 -17.05 0.15 8.49
C GLY A 115 -18.01 -0.90 9.04
N ALA A 116 -19.31 -0.65 8.97
CA ALA A 116 -20.34 -1.62 9.34
C ALA A 116 -20.40 -2.81 8.37
N ASP A 117 -20.26 -2.57 7.05
CA ASP A 117 -20.17 -3.64 6.06
C ASP A 117 -18.94 -4.53 6.33
N VAL A 118 -17.78 -3.90 6.58
CA VAL A 118 -16.55 -4.63 6.88
C VAL A 118 -16.68 -5.45 8.16
N ALA A 119 -17.33 -4.91 9.19
CA ALA A 119 -17.59 -5.64 10.45
C ALA A 119 -18.53 -6.83 10.25
N GLU A 120 -19.60 -6.68 9.45
CA GLU A 120 -20.56 -7.74 9.15
C GLU A 120 -19.90 -8.96 8.46
N PHE A 121 -19.00 -8.71 7.54
CA PHE A 121 -18.32 -9.75 6.76
C PHE A 121 -16.88 -10.04 7.25
N GLY A 122 -16.48 -9.55 8.42
CA GLY A 122 -15.10 -9.60 8.91
C GLY A 122 -14.54 -11.00 9.20
N ASN A 123 -15.40 -12.03 9.34
CA ASN A 123 -14.94 -13.37 9.63
C ASN A 123 -14.01 -13.92 8.53
N GLY A 124 -12.86 -14.45 8.94
CA GLY A 124 -11.84 -14.97 8.03
C GLY A 124 -11.06 -13.90 7.26
N LEU A 125 -11.22 -12.61 7.61
CA LEU A 125 -10.45 -11.49 7.06
C LEU A 125 -9.36 -11.03 8.02
N THR A 126 -8.32 -10.44 7.46
CA THR A 126 -7.32 -9.61 8.14
C THR A 126 -7.44 -8.20 7.58
N ILE A 127 -7.46 -7.22 8.46
CA ILE A 127 -7.62 -5.81 8.11
C ILE A 127 -6.31 -5.07 8.42
N LEU A 128 -5.78 -4.33 7.44
CA LEU A 128 -4.70 -3.39 7.67
C LEU A 128 -5.27 -1.97 7.65
N SER A 129 -4.67 -1.05 8.39
CA SER A 129 -5.16 0.34 8.51
C SER A 129 -5.17 1.12 7.18
N GLY A 130 -4.55 0.58 6.14
CA GLY A 130 -4.45 1.18 4.81
C GLY A 130 -3.26 2.13 4.66
N CYS A 131 -3.04 2.58 3.42
CA CYS A 131 -1.94 3.46 3.03
C CYS A 131 -2.13 4.92 3.52
N SER A 132 -1.32 5.85 3.01
CA SER A 132 -1.44 7.29 3.29
C SER A 132 -2.81 7.88 2.90
N GLY A 133 -3.59 7.19 2.06
CA GLY A 133 -4.96 7.52 1.69
C GLY A 133 -6.04 7.02 2.66
N SER A 134 -5.66 6.36 3.76
CA SER A 134 -6.61 5.85 4.75
C SER A 134 -7.17 6.94 5.65
N TYR A 135 -8.32 6.65 6.30
CA TYR A 135 -8.95 7.58 7.24
C TYR A 135 -8.01 7.95 8.39
N MET A 136 -7.34 6.96 8.98
CA MET A 136 -6.43 7.16 10.09
C MET A 136 -5.19 7.96 9.69
N ALA A 137 -4.60 7.66 8.54
CA ALA A 137 -3.44 8.40 8.04
C ALA A 137 -3.78 9.86 7.71
N CYS A 138 -4.91 10.11 7.02
CA CYS A 138 -5.35 11.47 6.71
C CYS A 138 -5.67 12.29 7.96
N ASN A 139 -6.13 11.68 9.03
CA ASN A 139 -6.33 12.36 10.31
C ASN A 139 -4.99 12.83 10.91
N LEU A 140 -3.94 11.99 10.86
CA LEU A 140 -2.61 12.31 11.42
C LEU A 140 -1.85 13.40 10.66
N VAL A 141 -1.98 13.46 9.33
CA VAL A 141 -1.13 14.31 8.49
C VAL A 141 -1.88 15.29 7.60
N GLY A 142 -3.19 15.29 7.68
CA GLY A 142 -4.07 16.05 6.77
C GLY A 142 -4.31 15.35 5.44
N GLY A 143 -5.21 15.92 4.64
CA GLY A 143 -5.58 15.41 3.33
C GLY A 143 -6.99 14.78 3.29
N LYS A 144 -7.54 14.61 2.11
CA LYS A 144 -8.90 14.07 1.88
C LYS A 144 -10.00 14.74 2.76
N GLY A 145 -9.87 16.06 3.00
CA GLY A 145 -10.82 16.84 3.81
C GLY A 145 -10.41 17.03 5.26
N PHE A 146 -9.36 16.37 5.74
CA PHE A 146 -8.76 16.68 7.04
C PHE A 146 -7.80 17.85 6.95
N ALA A 147 -7.85 18.75 7.93
CA ALA A 147 -6.84 19.78 8.11
C ALA A 147 -5.50 19.16 8.51
N VAL A 148 -4.40 19.81 8.13
CA VAL A 148 -3.08 19.44 8.64
C VAL A 148 -2.99 19.86 10.10
N PRO A 149 -2.69 18.96 11.07
CA PRO A 149 -2.51 19.33 12.46
C PRO A 149 -1.27 20.23 12.63
N GLU A 150 -1.47 21.48 13.04
CA GLU A 150 -0.38 22.48 13.11
C GLU A 150 0.20 22.57 14.51
N THR A 151 -0.66 22.74 15.51
CA THR A 151 -0.24 22.86 16.92
C THR A 151 0.05 21.51 17.57
N SER A 152 0.69 21.53 18.74
CA SER A 152 0.91 20.32 19.53
C SER A 152 -0.41 19.70 19.98
N ASP A 153 -1.40 20.54 20.33
CA ASP A 153 -2.71 20.08 20.78
C ASP A 153 -3.50 19.43 19.62
N ASP A 154 -3.43 19.99 18.41
CA ASP A 154 -4.04 19.39 17.21
C ASP A 154 -3.44 18.01 16.89
N LYS A 155 -2.10 17.91 16.99
CA LYS A 155 -1.40 16.64 16.75
C LYS A 155 -1.75 15.59 17.79
N TRP A 156 -1.86 16.00 19.04
CA TRP A 156 -2.28 15.13 20.12
C TRP A 156 -3.72 14.66 19.96
N ALA A 157 -4.66 15.57 19.67
CA ALA A 157 -6.06 15.23 19.42
C ALA A 157 -6.22 14.27 18.23
N ALA A 158 -5.49 14.49 17.14
CA ALA A 158 -5.48 13.59 15.98
C ALA A 158 -4.94 12.20 16.36
N TYR A 159 -3.87 12.13 17.14
CA TYR A 159 -3.28 10.88 17.61
C TYR A 159 -4.23 10.09 18.52
N GLU A 160 -4.89 10.75 19.49
CA GLU A 160 -5.89 10.13 20.36
C GLU A 160 -7.10 9.60 19.58
N GLU A 161 -7.57 10.35 18.57
CA GLU A 161 -8.67 9.90 17.71
C GLU A 161 -8.28 8.64 16.95
N VAL A 162 -7.09 8.63 16.36
CA VAL A 162 -6.56 7.46 15.63
C VAL A 162 -6.39 6.26 16.58
N GLY A 163 -5.95 6.48 17.80
CA GLY A 163 -5.86 5.45 18.84
C GLY A 163 -7.21 4.81 19.13
N ARG A 164 -8.25 5.61 19.37
CA ARG A 164 -9.64 5.12 19.60
C ARG A 164 -10.18 4.31 18.42
N ILE A 165 -9.90 4.76 17.19
CA ILE A 165 -10.30 4.04 15.98
C ILE A 165 -9.57 2.70 15.89
N ALA A 166 -8.25 2.68 16.10
CA ALA A 166 -7.44 1.48 16.03
C ALA A 166 -7.88 0.43 17.05
N GLU A 167 -8.11 0.82 18.30
CA GLU A 167 -8.61 -0.06 19.36
C GLU A 167 -10.00 -0.62 19.00
N ARG A 168 -10.88 0.22 18.46
CA ARG A 168 -12.20 -0.23 18.00
C ARG A 168 -12.08 -1.29 16.90
N PHE A 169 -11.21 -1.10 15.91
CA PHE A 169 -10.97 -2.09 14.86
C PHE A 169 -10.35 -3.37 15.43
N ALA A 170 -9.36 -3.26 16.31
CA ALA A 170 -8.74 -4.41 16.96
C ALA A 170 -9.77 -5.27 17.72
N ASN A 171 -10.71 -4.63 18.42
CA ASN A 171 -11.78 -5.32 19.14
C ASN A 171 -12.82 -5.98 18.19
N ILE A 172 -13.20 -5.28 17.09
CA ILE A 172 -14.15 -5.82 16.11
C ILE A 172 -13.59 -7.05 15.40
N PHE A 173 -12.30 -7.03 15.06
CA PHE A 173 -11.66 -8.08 14.26
C PHE A 173 -10.85 -9.10 15.06
N ASP A 174 -11.06 -9.17 16.38
CA ASP A 174 -10.48 -10.19 17.28
C ASP A 174 -8.96 -10.40 17.03
N GLY A 175 -8.19 -9.31 17.10
CA GLY A 175 -6.73 -9.32 16.90
C GLY A 175 -6.31 -9.51 15.44
N GLN A 176 -7.22 -9.47 14.47
CA GLN A 176 -6.90 -9.51 13.03
C GLN A 176 -6.86 -8.11 12.38
N PHE A 177 -6.58 -7.10 13.19
CA PHE A 177 -6.32 -5.74 12.74
C PHE A 177 -4.85 -5.39 12.95
N TYR A 178 -4.23 -4.74 11.95
CA TYR A 178 -2.82 -4.35 11.95
C TYR A 178 -2.68 -2.90 11.51
N LEU A 179 -1.78 -2.17 12.15
CA LEU A 179 -1.37 -0.84 11.68
C LEU A 179 -0.40 -1.00 10.51
N GLU A 180 -0.75 -0.48 9.35
CA GLU A 180 0.02 -0.60 8.13
C GLU A 180 1.12 0.47 8.08
N VAL A 181 2.38 0.04 8.09
CA VAL A 181 3.55 0.92 7.92
C VAL A 181 4.17 0.70 6.55
N GLN A 182 4.53 1.79 5.86
CA GLN A 182 5.02 1.75 4.50
C GLN A 182 6.48 2.18 4.40
N ALA A 183 7.27 1.50 3.56
CA ALA A 183 8.70 1.72 3.44
C ALA A 183 9.05 2.82 2.42
N PHE A 184 8.49 4.02 2.60
CA PHE A 184 8.80 5.23 1.80
C PHE A 184 9.47 6.30 2.68
N PRO A 185 10.75 6.11 3.07
CA PRO A 185 11.43 7.01 4.00
C PRO A 185 11.66 8.42 3.44
N GLU A 186 11.60 8.61 2.12
CA GLU A 186 11.71 9.91 1.45
C GLU A 186 10.44 10.76 1.58
N LEU A 187 9.29 10.15 1.85
CA LEU A 187 8.01 10.85 2.02
C LEU A 187 7.82 11.27 3.47
N GLU A 188 7.77 12.58 3.71
CA GLU A 188 7.64 13.14 5.06
C GLU A 188 6.36 12.67 5.78
N ASN A 189 5.22 12.66 5.08
CA ASN A 189 3.96 12.21 5.66
C ASN A 189 4.01 10.72 6.04
N THR A 190 4.63 9.87 5.21
CA THR A 190 4.80 8.45 5.53
C THR A 190 5.66 8.24 6.77
N ARG A 191 6.74 9.02 6.93
CA ARG A 191 7.55 8.97 8.16
C ARG A 191 6.73 9.35 9.41
N LYS A 192 5.90 10.40 9.32
CA LYS A 192 5.03 10.84 10.42
C LYS A 192 4.00 9.76 10.79
N ILE A 193 3.34 9.17 9.78
CA ILE A 193 2.35 8.10 9.96
C ILE A 193 3.03 6.88 10.61
N ASN A 194 4.16 6.43 10.07
CA ASN A 194 4.91 5.29 10.60
C ASN A 194 5.34 5.50 12.05
N ALA A 195 5.81 6.70 12.40
CA ALA A 195 6.20 7.03 13.76
C ALA A 195 5.00 6.98 14.74
N ALA A 196 3.86 7.57 14.33
CA ALA A 196 2.64 7.52 15.13
C ALA A 196 2.12 6.09 15.31
N TYR A 197 2.13 5.27 14.25
CA TYR A 197 1.70 3.88 14.30
C TYR A 197 2.66 3.01 15.12
N ALA A 198 3.97 3.25 15.09
CA ALA A 198 4.93 2.54 15.92
C ALA A 198 4.71 2.85 17.41
N GLN A 199 4.45 4.10 17.76
CA GLN A 199 4.09 4.51 19.11
C GLN A 199 2.77 3.88 19.55
N LEU A 200 1.73 3.97 18.73
CA LEU A 200 0.41 3.39 19.02
C LEU A 200 0.49 1.87 19.20
N SER A 201 1.26 1.18 18.36
CA SER A 201 1.52 -0.26 18.49
C SER A 201 2.17 -0.62 19.84
N HIS A 202 3.13 0.18 20.28
CA HIS A 202 3.78 0.00 21.58
C HIS A 202 2.81 0.22 22.74
N GLU A 203 1.94 1.22 22.66
CA GLU A 203 0.99 1.58 23.72
C GLU A 203 -0.19 0.61 23.82
N THR A 204 -0.72 0.14 22.68
CA THR A 204 -1.96 -0.66 22.62
C THR A 204 -1.71 -2.16 22.42
N GLY A 205 -0.51 -2.55 22.00
CA GLY A 205 -0.21 -3.92 21.59
C GLY A 205 -0.77 -4.32 20.20
N ILE A 206 -1.40 -3.39 19.45
CA ILE A 206 -1.87 -3.65 18.09
C ILE A 206 -0.65 -3.86 17.18
N PRO A 207 -0.55 -5.00 16.47
CA PRO A 207 0.65 -5.31 15.69
C PRO A 207 0.80 -4.42 14.46
N LEU A 208 2.05 -4.26 14.01
CA LEU A 208 2.39 -3.59 12.76
C LEU A 208 2.44 -4.59 11.59
N ALA A 209 2.03 -4.13 10.41
CA ALA A 209 2.24 -4.82 9.14
C ALA A 209 3.04 -3.91 8.20
N ALA A 210 4.23 -4.38 7.78
CA ALA A 210 5.03 -3.64 6.81
C ALA A 210 4.58 -3.94 5.39
N THR A 211 4.27 -2.91 4.60
CA THR A 211 3.85 -3.01 3.20
C THR A 211 4.63 -2.07 2.31
N MET A 212 4.42 -2.18 0.99
CA MET A 212 5.13 -1.38 0.00
C MET A 212 4.18 -0.63 -0.96
N ASP A 213 2.88 -0.93 -0.93
CA ASP A 213 1.89 -0.29 -1.82
C ASP A 213 2.39 -0.24 -3.28
N VAL A 214 2.72 -1.44 -3.79
CA VAL A 214 3.42 -1.61 -5.06
C VAL A 214 2.45 -1.40 -6.22
N HIS A 215 2.81 -0.55 -7.17
CA HIS A 215 2.01 -0.24 -8.36
C HIS A 215 2.66 -0.63 -9.69
N TYR A 216 3.88 -1.13 -9.66
CA TYR A 216 4.60 -1.62 -10.85
C TYR A 216 5.69 -2.62 -10.42
N PRO A 217 6.03 -3.61 -11.28
CA PRO A 217 6.93 -4.68 -10.88
C PRO A 217 8.39 -4.26 -10.76
N ARG A 218 8.85 -3.29 -11.57
CA ARG A 218 10.27 -2.90 -11.61
C ARG A 218 10.42 -1.37 -11.55
N PRO A 219 11.52 -0.85 -10.99
CA PRO A 219 11.74 0.60 -10.91
C PRO A 219 11.64 1.34 -12.26
N GLU A 220 12.08 0.72 -13.33
CA GLU A 220 12.00 1.25 -14.70
C GLU A 220 10.55 1.40 -15.21
N ASP A 221 9.63 0.59 -14.70
CA ASP A 221 8.21 0.61 -15.07
C ASP A 221 7.45 1.82 -14.48
N ASN A 222 8.08 2.59 -13.60
CA ASN A 222 7.51 3.82 -13.04
C ASN A 222 7.08 4.82 -14.13
N GLU A 223 7.78 4.85 -15.25
CA GLU A 223 7.46 5.71 -16.39
C GLU A 223 6.05 5.41 -16.93
N MET A 224 5.70 4.13 -17.00
CA MET A 224 4.39 3.69 -17.51
C MET A 224 3.28 4.01 -16.51
N GLN A 225 3.53 3.86 -15.21
CA GLN A 225 2.57 4.26 -14.17
C GLN A 225 2.29 5.78 -14.22
N VAL A 226 3.31 6.61 -14.43
CA VAL A 226 3.13 8.06 -14.59
C VAL A 226 2.24 8.39 -15.79
N VAL A 227 2.38 7.67 -16.92
CA VAL A 227 1.52 7.83 -18.09
C VAL A 227 0.07 7.42 -17.76
N LEU A 228 -0.12 6.28 -17.08
CA LEU A 228 -1.46 5.81 -16.67
C LEU A 228 -2.16 6.84 -15.77
N HIS A 229 -1.46 7.39 -14.77
CA HIS A 229 -2.00 8.44 -13.90
C HIS A 229 -2.36 9.71 -14.68
N GLY A 230 -1.58 10.06 -15.71
CA GLY A 230 -1.88 11.21 -16.59
C GLY A 230 -3.14 11.02 -17.44
N CYS A 231 -3.51 9.76 -17.74
CA CYS A 231 -4.71 9.42 -18.49
C CYS A 231 -5.96 9.28 -17.63
N GLY A 232 -5.82 9.16 -16.29
CA GLY A 232 -6.91 8.92 -15.36
C GLY A 232 -7.66 10.20 -14.93
N PRO A 233 -8.86 10.06 -14.36
CA PRO A 233 -9.64 11.19 -13.84
C PRO A 233 -8.95 11.91 -12.68
N GLN A 234 -7.96 11.28 -12.06
CA GLN A 234 -7.12 11.89 -11.03
C GLN A 234 -5.96 12.72 -11.59
N GLY A 235 -5.44 12.36 -12.76
CA GLY A 235 -4.62 13.24 -13.57
C GLY A 235 -5.55 14.27 -14.17
N LYS A 236 -5.82 15.37 -13.46
CA LYS A 236 -6.67 16.49 -13.93
C LYS A 236 -6.44 16.69 -15.42
N GLY A 237 -7.21 16.12 -16.32
CA GLY A 237 -7.07 15.99 -17.79
C GLY A 237 -6.50 17.20 -18.57
N GLN A 238 -5.57 17.92 -17.98
CA GLN A 238 -4.92 19.16 -18.40
C GLN A 238 -3.39 19.11 -18.23
N ALA A 239 -2.79 17.99 -17.77
CA ALA A 239 -1.34 17.90 -17.92
C ALA A 239 -1.06 17.74 -19.41
N THR A 240 -0.55 18.79 -20.05
CA THR A 240 -0.10 18.73 -21.45
C THR A 240 0.97 17.65 -21.59
N ALA A 241 1.09 17.05 -22.77
CA ALA A 241 2.17 16.09 -23.06
C ALA A 241 3.54 16.62 -22.62
N ASP A 242 3.77 17.93 -22.71
CA ASP A 242 4.99 18.63 -22.25
C ASP A 242 5.15 18.62 -20.73
N GLU A 243 4.07 18.66 -19.98
CA GLU A 243 4.13 18.64 -18.52
C GLU A 243 4.36 17.23 -17.98
N LEU A 244 3.77 16.22 -18.65
CA LEU A 244 4.07 14.81 -18.42
C LEU A 244 5.53 14.50 -18.77
N LEU A 245 6.03 14.98 -19.91
CA LEU A 245 7.43 14.85 -20.34
C LEU A 245 8.41 15.57 -19.40
N ARG A 246 8.05 16.75 -18.86
CA ARG A 246 8.89 17.46 -17.87
C ARG A 246 8.97 16.69 -16.54
N ARG A 247 7.85 16.16 -16.03
CA ARG A 247 7.81 15.32 -14.83
C ARG A 247 8.60 14.04 -15.02
N TRP A 248 8.51 13.43 -16.20
CA TRP A 248 9.27 12.27 -16.62
C TRP A 248 10.78 12.56 -16.66
N ASN A 249 11.22 13.64 -17.29
CA ASN A 249 12.63 14.03 -17.36
C ASN A 249 13.24 14.37 -15.99
N LEU A 250 12.48 15.03 -15.10
CA LEU A 250 12.95 15.31 -13.75
C LEU A 250 13.18 14.03 -12.92
N ARG A 251 12.25 13.07 -13.00
CA ARG A 251 12.37 11.79 -12.27
C ARG A 251 13.52 10.94 -12.82
N ARG A 252 13.70 10.88 -14.14
CA ARG A 252 14.79 10.16 -14.78
C ARG A 252 16.17 10.71 -14.37
N GLN A 253 16.32 12.02 -14.24
CA GLN A 253 17.52 12.66 -13.73
C GLN A 253 17.79 12.29 -12.26
N THR A 254 16.77 12.21 -11.44
CA THR A 254 16.88 11.82 -10.02
C THR A 254 17.31 10.35 -9.87
N TYR A 255 16.77 9.44 -10.69
CA TYR A 255 17.16 8.03 -10.70
C TYR A 255 18.61 7.84 -11.19
N ALA A 256 18.99 8.45 -12.30
CA ALA A 256 20.35 8.38 -12.83
C ALA A 256 21.40 8.94 -11.87
N THR A 257 21.03 9.89 -11.01
CA THR A 257 21.90 10.45 -9.96
C THR A 257 22.05 9.47 -8.78
N ARG A 258 20.98 8.74 -8.42
CA ARG A 258 21.01 7.72 -7.36
C ARG A 258 21.83 6.49 -7.76
N GLU A 259 21.67 5.96 -8.98
CA GLU A 259 22.47 4.83 -9.47
C GLU A 259 23.98 5.18 -9.49
N ARG A 260 24.34 6.41 -9.86
CA ARG A 260 25.75 6.86 -9.80
C ARG A 260 26.28 6.98 -8.37
N GLN A 261 25.44 7.31 -7.40
CA GLN A 261 25.84 7.37 -5.99
C GLN A 261 25.99 5.97 -5.38
N ASP A 262 25.15 5.00 -5.75
CA ASP A 262 25.26 3.63 -5.28
C ASP A 262 26.44 2.88 -5.92
N THR A 263 26.69 3.07 -7.20
CA THR A 263 27.89 2.51 -7.86
C THR A 263 29.19 3.12 -7.34
N SER A 264 29.20 4.38 -6.91
CA SER A 264 30.37 5.01 -6.29
C SER A 264 30.66 4.47 -4.87
N LYS A 265 29.63 4.07 -4.11
CA LYS A 265 29.80 3.43 -2.79
C LYS A 265 30.33 2.00 -2.90
N THR A 266 29.91 1.24 -3.90
CA THR A 266 30.41 -0.13 -4.15
C THR A 266 31.84 -0.14 -4.69
N SER A 267 32.27 0.86 -5.47
CA SER A 267 33.64 0.94 -5.97
C SER A 267 34.66 1.38 -4.91
N ASN A 268 34.22 2.10 -3.87
CA ASN A 268 35.11 2.47 -2.76
C ASN A 268 35.27 1.39 -1.68
N GLY A 269 34.37 0.39 -1.65
CA GLY A 269 34.46 -0.74 -0.71
C GLY A 269 35.47 -1.82 -1.08
N HIS A 270 36.00 -1.81 -2.30
CA HIS A 270 36.96 -2.84 -2.78
C HIS A 270 38.42 -2.41 -2.78
N ARG A 271 38.78 -1.26 -2.19
CA ARG A 271 40.14 -0.73 -2.22
C ARG A 271 40.93 -0.80 -0.92
N THR A 272 40.44 -1.46 0.14
CA THR A 272 41.14 -1.52 1.44
C THR A 272 41.33 -2.93 2.02
N GLU A 273 41.48 -3.95 1.19
CA GLU A 273 42.03 -5.24 1.67
C GLU A 273 43.06 -5.81 0.71
N LYS A 274 44.22 -5.15 0.65
CA LYS A 274 45.48 -5.77 0.30
C LYS A 274 46.64 -5.01 0.98
N ARG A 275 47.06 -5.49 2.12
CA ARG A 275 48.39 -5.56 2.70
C ARG A 275 48.30 -5.60 4.22
N THR A 276 48.53 -6.76 4.77
CA THR A 276 49.78 -7.06 5.48
C THR A 276 49.73 -8.54 5.81
N GLY A 277 50.53 -9.32 5.12
CA GLY A 277 50.97 -10.60 5.59
C GLY A 277 52.19 -10.43 6.46
N LEU A 278 52.44 -11.42 7.22
CA LEU A 278 53.71 -11.88 7.80
C LEU A 278 53.71 -12.01 9.32
N ALA A 279 53.93 -13.24 9.66
CA ALA A 279 54.76 -13.76 10.73
C ALA A 279 54.14 -14.01 12.11
N GLY A 280 54.18 -15.26 12.48
CA GLY A 280 54.78 -15.69 13.72
C GLY A 280 53.88 -16.40 14.72
N TYR A 281 54.13 -17.73 14.76
CA TYR A 281 53.82 -18.76 15.80
C TYR A 281 52.41 -19.35 15.85
#